data_5b4d0b92fdba318a8039d286bec802e5
#
_entry.id   5b4d0b92fdba318a8039d286bec802e5
#
_cell.length_a   1.000
_cell.length_b   1.000
_cell.length_c   1.000
_cell.angle_alpha   90.00
_cell.angle_beta   90.00
_cell.angle_gamma   90.00
#
_symmetry.space_group_name_H-M   'P 1'
#
loop_
_entity.id
_entity.type
_entity.pdbx_description
1 polymer ?
#
loop_
_entity_poly.entity_id
_entity_poly.type
_entity_poly.pdbx_seq_one_letter_code
_entity_poly.pdbx_strand_id
1 'polypeptide(L)'
;MCVVRALARFPPEGGTTNADTKIMYREEVSNLRNSYAVSKLSAFLTPLGFHYDPGDVDYTMVLYDSDNTIAGTGSYQGNVLKYVVVAPEHRGTNAASTVITHLINILMTQHQQIFAYTRPGNTGVFEGLGFTAVATAEPLYTLLEFGYRSIRDYQDYVRSRKVESANRDIAAIVVNCNPFSYGHQYLIETAASQNEVVYLFVVEEDRSVFPFQDRWKLVNEGVKHLSNVVTIKGGPYVVSGATFPSYFLQKESIDDVIRNQTELDVTIFAAHIVPVLGITRRYVGTEPYSPTTQAYNAAMK
;
A
#
# COMPACT_ATOMS: atom_id res chain seq x y z
N MET A 1 25.28 -5.08 23.85
CA MET A 1 25.61 -3.65 23.73
C MET A 1 26.12 -3.44 22.32
N CYS A 2 25.24 -3.18 21.39
CA CYS A 2 25.55 -3.04 19.96
C CYS A 2 25.13 -1.64 19.53
N VAL A 3 26.14 -0.80 19.26
CA VAL A 3 25.96 0.60 18.88
C VAL A 3 25.64 0.62 17.38
N VAL A 4 24.42 0.99 17.02
CA VAL A 4 24.03 1.25 15.62
C VAL A 4 24.52 2.64 15.26
N ARG A 5 25.57 2.73 14.45
CA ARG A 5 25.99 3.98 13.80
C ARG A 5 25.17 4.18 12.53
N ALA A 6 24.26 5.14 12.56
CA ALA A 6 23.63 5.68 11.36
C ALA A 6 24.70 6.45 10.55
N LEU A 7 25.04 5.96 9.37
CA LEU A 7 25.84 6.67 8.37
C LEU A 7 24.89 7.28 7.33
N ALA A 8 24.35 8.44 7.61
CA ALA A 8 23.83 9.32 6.59
C ALA A 8 24.98 10.16 6.04
N ARG A 9 25.45 9.87 4.82
CA ARG A 9 26.31 10.77 4.07
C ARG A 9 25.43 11.63 3.18
N PHE A 10 25.36 12.92 3.48
CA PHE A 10 24.79 13.93 2.59
C PHE A 10 25.83 14.33 1.53
N PRO A 11 25.43 14.53 0.25
CA PRO A 11 26.32 15.12 -0.75
C PRO A 11 26.54 16.60 -0.47
N PRO A 12 27.64 17.21 -0.97
CA PRO A 12 28.01 18.58 -0.65
C PRO A 12 27.08 19.61 -1.31
N GLU A 13 26.84 20.67 -0.58
CA GLU A 13 26.00 21.80 -0.95
C GLU A 13 26.53 22.50 -2.23
N GLY A 14 25.66 22.57 -3.24
CA GLY A 14 25.77 23.52 -4.32
C GLY A 14 24.87 24.71 -4.02
N GLY A 15 25.50 25.87 -3.74
CA GLY A 15 24.80 27.03 -3.21
C GLY A 15 23.87 27.71 -4.18
N THR A 16 22.73 28.15 -3.63
CA THR A 16 22.12 29.48 -3.91
C THR A 16 21.39 29.93 -2.66
N THR A 17 21.75 31.09 -2.21
CA THR A 17 21.28 31.79 -1.03
C THR A 17 19.79 32.11 -1.12
N ASN A 18 18.96 31.40 -0.36
CA ASN A 18 17.81 31.96 0.31
C ASN A 18 17.92 31.49 1.75
N ALA A 19 17.89 32.42 2.68
CA ALA A 19 17.91 32.13 4.11
C ALA A 19 16.66 31.30 4.41
N ASP A 20 16.81 29.97 4.48
CA ASP A 20 15.79 29.05 4.98
C ASP A 20 15.54 29.41 6.45
N THR A 21 14.58 30.28 6.67
CA THR A 21 14.06 30.54 8.00
C THR A 21 13.36 29.23 8.42
N LYS A 22 14.08 28.36 9.11
CA LYS A 22 13.52 27.11 9.64
C LYS A 22 12.39 27.51 10.59
N ILE A 23 11.16 27.34 10.12
CA ILE A 23 9.97 27.63 10.93
C ILE A 23 9.97 26.62 12.09
N MET A 24 9.84 27.14 13.30
CA MET A 24 9.75 26.28 14.49
C MET A 24 8.29 25.87 14.66
N TYR A 25 8.04 24.58 14.56
CA TYR A 25 6.73 23.99 14.78
C TYR A 25 6.69 23.29 16.13
N ARG A 26 5.48 23.22 16.72
CA ARG A 26 5.19 22.43 17.91
C ARG A 26 4.46 21.16 17.48
N GLU A 27 5.03 20.02 17.85
CA GLU A 27 4.45 18.71 17.59
C GLU A 27 3.55 18.28 18.76
N GLU A 28 2.36 17.75 18.45
CA GLU A 28 1.41 17.26 19.44
C GLU A 28 0.76 15.96 18.96
N VAL A 29 0.64 14.99 19.88
CA VAL A 29 -0.11 13.74 19.60
C VAL A 29 -1.59 14.00 19.85
N SER A 30 -2.42 13.77 18.85
CA SER A 30 -3.86 13.96 18.99
C SER A 30 -4.49 12.83 19.80
N ASN A 31 -5.31 13.20 20.76
CA ASN A 31 -6.14 12.22 21.49
C ASN A 31 -7.38 11.84 20.66
N LEU A 32 -7.33 10.68 20.02
CA LEU A 32 -8.39 10.17 19.13
C LEU A 32 -9.73 9.92 19.85
N ARG A 33 -9.73 9.83 21.17
CA ARG A 33 -10.96 9.70 21.99
C ARG A 33 -11.56 11.04 22.40
N ASN A 34 -10.86 12.14 22.15
CA ASN A 34 -11.34 13.47 22.46
C ASN A 34 -12.11 14.05 21.27
N SER A 35 -13.43 14.18 21.40
CA SER A 35 -14.30 14.70 20.33
C SER A 35 -13.92 16.10 19.86
N TYR A 36 -13.42 16.97 20.75
CA TYR A 36 -12.94 18.30 20.38
C TYR A 36 -11.69 18.23 19.50
N ALA A 37 -10.72 17.39 19.85
CA ALA A 37 -9.51 17.20 19.04
C ALA A 37 -9.86 16.62 17.66
N VAL A 38 -10.76 15.64 17.61
CA VAL A 38 -11.27 15.06 16.36
C VAL A 38 -11.99 16.11 15.50
N SER A 39 -12.88 16.93 16.10
CA SER A 39 -13.56 18.01 15.41
C SER A 39 -12.59 19.05 14.83
N LYS A 40 -11.56 19.42 15.59
CA LYS A 40 -10.53 20.38 15.14
C LYS A 40 -9.75 19.84 13.94
N LEU A 41 -9.36 18.55 13.96
CA LEU A 41 -8.72 17.87 12.84
C LEU A 41 -9.63 17.79 11.62
N SER A 42 -10.89 17.40 11.82
CA SER A 42 -11.89 17.33 10.74
C SER A 42 -12.10 18.71 10.09
N ALA A 43 -12.19 19.77 10.91
CA ALA A 43 -12.34 21.15 10.41
C ALA A 43 -11.11 21.60 9.58
N PHE A 44 -9.92 21.16 9.94
CA PHE A 44 -8.69 21.40 9.17
C PHE A 44 -8.66 20.60 7.87
N LEU A 45 -9.01 19.32 7.90
CA LEU A 45 -8.85 18.39 6.79
C LEU A 45 -9.96 18.50 5.73
N THR A 46 -11.20 18.80 6.14
CA THR A 46 -12.36 18.85 5.22
C THR A 46 -12.21 19.86 4.07
N PRO A 47 -11.77 21.12 4.31
CA PRO A 47 -11.54 22.06 3.22
C PRO A 47 -10.44 21.63 2.23
N LEU A 48 -9.49 20.81 2.72
CA LEU A 48 -8.38 20.26 1.93
C LEU A 48 -8.76 18.99 1.17
N GLY A 49 -10.02 18.55 1.31
CA GLY A 49 -10.59 17.42 0.56
C GLY A 49 -10.49 16.08 1.24
N PHE A 50 -10.22 16.06 2.55
CA PHE A 50 -10.15 14.82 3.33
C PHE A 50 -11.29 14.72 4.33
N HIS A 51 -11.80 13.51 4.50
CA HIS A 51 -12.70 13.17 5.60
C HIS A 51 -11.90 12.41 6.66
N TYR A 52 -11.82 12.96 7.83
CA TYR A 52 -11.07 12.34 8.91
C TYR A 52 -11.97 11.39 9.70
N ASP A 53 -11.61 10.12 9.72
CA ASP A 53 -12.24 9.10 10.56
C ASP A 53 -11.22 8.62 11.61
N PRO A 54 -11.44 8.91 12.90
CA PRO A 54 -10.56 8.42 13.96
C PRO A 54 -10.55 6.90 14.12
N GLY A 55 -11.56 6.18 13.59
CA GLY A 55 -11.61 4.72 13.55
C GLY A 55 -10.68 4.10 12.49
N ASP A 56 -10.22 4.91 11.56
CA ASP A 56 -9.38 4.49 10.44
C ASP A 56 -7.87 4.71 10.70
N VAL A 57 -7.50 5.11 11.91
CA VAL A 57 -6.10 5.40 12.27
C VAL A 57 -5.76 4.88 13.66
N ASP A 58 -4.51 4.45 13.84
CA ASP A 58 -3.98 4.02 15.13
C ASP A 58 -3.32 5.19 15.88
N TYR A 59 -2.88 6.20 15.12
CA TYR A 59 -2.13 7.33 15.64
C TYR A 59 -2.32 8.56 14.75
N THR A 60 -2.35 9.74 15.36
CA THR A 60 -2.32 11.01 14.65
C THR A 60 -1.46 12.01 15.38
N MET A 61 -0.56 12.67 14.66
CA MET A 61 0.18 13.84 15.12
C MET A 61 -0.34 15.09 14.43
N VAL A 62 -0.25 16.19 15.13
CA VAL A 62 -0.62 17.53 14.66
C VAL A 62 0.58 18.46 14.82
N LEU A 63 0.86 19.22 13.79
CA LEU A 63 1.90 20.21 13.75
C LEU A 63 1.26 21.60 13.89
N TYR A 64 1.66 22.37 14.89
CA TYR A 64 1.22 23.74 15.14
C TYR A 64 2.30 24.75 14.83
N ASP A 65 1.91 25.88 14.26
CA ASP A 65 2.77 27.05 14.09
C ASP A 65 2.86 27.90 15.37
N SER A 66 3.53 29.07 15.27
CA SER A 66 3.68 30.03 16.38
C SER A 66 2.36 30.61 16.87
N ASP A 67 1.36 30.68 16.00
CA ASP A 67 0.04 31.27 16.28
C ASP A 67 -0.94 30.20 16.79
N ASN A 68 -0.43 28.99 17.07
CA ASN A 68 -1.21 27.84 17.53
C ASN A 68 -2.28 27.38 16.50
N THR A 69 -2.02 27.66 15.21
CA THR A 69 -2.80 27.18 14.07
C THR A 69 -2.23 25.87 13.56
N ILE A 70 -3.07 24.97 13.01
CA ILE A 70 -2.60 23.71 12.46
C ILE A 70 -1.84 23.99 11.16
N ALA A 71 -0.54 23.75 11.18
CA ALA A 71 0.34 23.83 10.02
C ALA A 71 0.35 22.53 9.20
N GLY A 72 0.09 21.41 9.87
CA GLY A 72 0.01 20.12 9.21
C GLY A 72 -0.40 19.01 10.15
N THR A 73 -0.66 17.85 9.59
CA THR A 73 -1.00 16.63 10.32
C THR A 73 -0.48 15.42 9.58
N GLY A 74 -0.34 14.31 10.30
CA GLY A 74 -0.08 13.00 9.72
C GLY A 74 -0.54 11.90 10.66
N SER A 75 -1.01 10.83 10.08
CA SER A 75 -1.53 9.66 10.80
C SER A 75 -0.92 8.39 10.24
N TYR A 76 -1.12 7.28 10.91
CA TYR A 76 -0.90 5.95 10.33
C TYR A 76 -1.96 4.95 10.81
N GLN A 77 -2.11 3.87 10.04
CA GLN A 77 -2.82 2.66 10.42
C GLN A 77 -1.95 1.45 10.06
N GLY A 78 -1.65 0.59 11.03
CA GLY A 78 -0.63 -0.43 10.85
C GLY A 78 0.70 0.19 10.43
N ASN A 79 1.21 -0.18 9.27
CA ASN A 79 2.42 0.39 8.68
C ASN A 79 2.17 1.32 7.48
N VAL A 80 0.94 1.81 7.32
CA VAL A 80 0.56 2.70 6.21
C VAL A 80 0.37 4.12 6.72
N LEU A 81 1.09 5.09 6.15
CA LEU A 81 0.90 6.51 6.41
C LEU A 81 -0.45 6.98 5.83
N LYS A 82 -1.18 7.76 6.63
CA LYS A 82 -2.47 8.33 6.27
C LYS A 82 -2.51 9.82 6.62
N TYR A 83 -3.36 10.58 5.95
CA TYR A 83 -3.64 11.98 6.27
C TYR A 83 -2.38 12.84 6.45
N VAL A 84 -1.33 12.61 5.64
CA VAL A 84 -0.16 13.48 5.60
C VAL A 84 -0.54 14.72 4.81
N VAL A 85 -0.88 15.78 5.51
CA VAL A 85 -1.44 17.01 4.94
C VAL A 85 -0.77 18.23 5.55
N VAL A 86 -0.37 19.18 4.72
CA VAL A 86 0.21 20.46 5.14
C VAL A 86 -0.70 21.59 4.67
N ALA A 87 -0.95 22.55 5.55
CA ALA A 87 -1.74 23.73 5.26
C ALA A 87 -1.13 24.50 4.07
N PRO A 88 -1.94 25.10 3.18
CA PRO A 88 -1.46 25.78 1.98
C PRO A 88 -0.36 26.81 2.25
N GLU A 89 -0.48 27.57 3.33
CA GLU A 89 0.44 28.62 3.76
C GLU A 89 1.79 28.10 4.27
N HIS A 90 1.85 26.82 4.64
CA HIS A 90 3.07 26.14 5.10
C HIS A 90 3.71 25.21 4.05
N ARG A 91 3.17 25.21 2.81
CA ARG A 91 3.78 24.46 1.72
C ARG A 91 5.12 25.08 1.29
N GLY A 92 6.06 24.22 0.92
CA GLY A 92 7.43 24.67 0.60
C GLY A 92 8.31 24.94 1.82
N THR A 93 7.79 24.71 3.04
CA THR A 93 8.56 24.77 4.30
C THR A 93 8.98 23.36 4.74
N ASN A 94 9.59 23.27 5.93
CA ASN A 94 9.93 22.00 6.56
C ASN A 94 8.75 21.25 7.21
N ALA A 95 7.50 21.74 7.07
CA ALA A 95 6.33 21.13 7.72
C ALA A 95 6.09 19.67 7.29
N ALA A 96 6.12 19.41 5.97
CA ALA A 96 5.93 18.04 5.45
C ALA A 96 7.02 17.08 5.95
N SER A 97 8.28 17.48 5.88
CA SER A 97 9.40 16.65 6.35
C SER A 97 9.35 16.41 7.85
N THR A 98 8.93 17.38 8.65
CA THR A 98 8.72 17.22 10.09
C THR A 98 7.67 16.17 10.40
N VAL A 99 6.48 16.27 9.76
CA VAL A 99 5.39 15.30 9.93
C VAL A 99 5.83 13.89 9.52
N ILE A 100 6.39 13.74 8.33
CA ILE A 100 6.77 12.43 7.80
C ILE A 100 7.87 11.80 8.64
N THR A 101 8.91 12.57 9.02
CA THR A 101 10.02 12.08 9.84
C THR A 101 9.54 11.63 11.24
N HIS A 102 8.61 12.38 11.84
CA HIS A 102 7.99 11.97 13.10
C HIS A 102 7.32 10.59 12.99
N LEU A 103 6.51 10.38 11.96
CA LEU A 103 5.82 9.11 11.72
C LEU A 103 6.78 7.97 11.41
N ILE A 104 7.81 8.21 10.58
CA ILE A 104 8.87 7.22 10.30
C ILE A 104 9.54 6.78 11.60
N ASN A 105 9.93 7.71 12.46
CA ASN A 105 10.64 7.41 13.71
C ASN A 105 9.82 6.48 14.62
N ILE A 106 8.50 6.67 14.68
CA ILE A 106 7.63 5.79 15.45
C ILE A 106 7.46 4.43 14.77
N LEU A 107 7.09 4.42 13.50
CA LEU A 107 6.77 3.20 12.78
C LEU A 107 7.97 2.26 12.63
N MET A 108 9.18 2.77 12.42
CA MET A 108 10.39 1.96 12.29
C MET A 108 10.83 1.29 13.61
N THR A 109 10.21 1.64 14.73
CA THR A 109 10.39 0.88 15.99
C THR A 109 9.59 -0.42 16.01
N GLN A 110 8.54 -0.52 15.20
CA GLN A 110 7.56 -1.62 15.22
C GLN A 110 7.51 -2.39 13.89
N HIS A 111 7.87 -1.75 12.79
CA HIS A 111 7.75 -2.28 11.44
C HIS A 111 9.10 -2.25 10.71
N GLN A 112 9.30 -3.20 9.81
CA GLN A 112 10.47 -3.23 8.93
C GLN A 112 10.23 -2.50 7.60
N GLN A 113 8.98 -2.12 7.33
CA GLN A 113 8.54 -1.49 6.09
C GLN A 113 7.35 -0.58 6.36
N ILE A 114 7.35 0.59 5.73
CA ILE A 114 6.29 1.60 5.80
C ILE A 114 5.81 1.85 4.38
N PHE A 115 4.51 2.03 4.21
CA PHE A 115 3.89 2.43 2.95
C PHE A 115 3.31 3.84 3.05
N ALA A 116 3.33 4.55 1.94
CA ALA A 116 2.70 5.84 1.82
C ALA A 116 2.02 5.97 0.45
N TYR A 117 0.94 6.73 0.42
CA TYR A 117 0.30 7.15 -0.82
C TYR A 117 0.40 8.64 -0.96
N THR A 118 0.65 9.10 -2.17
CA THR A 118 0.63 10.51 -2.48
C THR A 118 0.16 10.75 -3.91
N ARG A 119 -0.28 11.96 -4.22
CA ARG A 119 -0.48 12.35 -5.62
C ARG A 119 0.86 12.34 -6.34
N PRO A 120 0.92 11.97 -7.63
CA PRO A 120 2.18 11.88 -8.38
C PRO A 120 3.05 13.14 -8.27
N GLY A 121 2.44 14.33 -8.29
CA GLY A 121 3.15 15.61 -8.13
C GLY A 121 3.83 15.83 -6.77
N ASN A 122 3.53 15.03 -5.75
CA ASN A 122 4.12 15.13 -4.42
C ASN A 122 5.17 14.04 -4.14
N THR A 123 5.39 13.11 -5.08
CA THR A 123 6.31 11.98 -4.93
C THR A 123 7.69 12.42 -4.47
N GLY A 124 8.22 13.51 -5.05
CA GLY A 124 9.54 14.05 -4.71
C GLY A 124 9.72 14.45 -3.23
N VAL A 125 8.64 14.83 -2.53
CA VAL A 125 8.71 15.15 -1.10
C VAL A 125 9.06 13.89 -0.29
N PHE A 126 8.44 12.77 -0.62
CA PHE A 126 8.70 11.48 0.04
C PHE A 126 10.05 10.89 -0.38
N GLU A 127 10.40 10.98 -1.67
CA GLU A 127 11.71 10.51 -2.17
C GLU A 127 12.87 11.26 -1.52
N GLY A 128 12.72 12.57 -1.29
CA GLY A 128 13.69 13.38 -0.53
C GLY A 128 13.87 12.91 0.93
N LEU A 129 12.95 12.11 1.47
CA LEU A 129 13.01 11.51 2.81
C LEU A 129 13.36 10.02 2.78
N GLY A 130 13.74 9.49 1.60
CA GLY A 130 14.22 8.12 1.44
C GLY A 130 13.15 7.08 1.09
N PHE A 131 11.92 7.50 0.78
CA PHE A 131 10.95 6.59 0.18
C PHE A 131 11.31 6.25 -1.26
N THR A 132 10.88 5.08 -1.70
CA THR A 132 11.01 4.63 -3.10
C THR A 132 9.61 4.41 -3.69
N ALA A 133 9.37 4.92 -4.88
CA ALA A 133 8.14 4.67 -5.60
C ALA A 133 8.06 3.20 -6.05
N VAL A 134 6.94 2.54 -5.73
CA VAL A 134 6.65 1.16 -6.14
C VAL A 134 5.89 1.15 -7.45
N ALA A 135 4.80 1.91 -7.52
CA ALA A 135 3.97 2.04 -8.72
C ALA A 135 3.15 3.32 -8.67
N THR A 136 2.78 3.82 -9.85
CA THR A 136 1.91 4.99 -10.02
C THR A 136 0.67 4.58 -10.83
N ALA A 137 -0.52 4.91 -10.30
CA ALA A 137 -1.78 4.90 -11.03
C ALA A 137 -2.11 6.35 -11.41
N GLU A 138 -1.75 6.73 -12.63
CA GLU A 138 -2.01 8.10 -13.13
C GLU A 138 -3.51 8.34 -13.35
N PRO A 139 -4.02 9.55 -13.08
CA PRO A 139 -3.31 10.72 -12.50
C PRO A 139 -3.41 10.79 -10.96
N LEU A 140 -3.83 9.74 -10.30
CA LEU A 140 -4.40 9.81 -8.96
C LEU A 140 -3.38 9.68 -7.84
N TYR A 141 -2.57 8.61 -7.85
CA TYR A 141 -1.62 8.38 -6.75
C TYR A 141 -0.47 7.47 -7.11
N THR A 142 0.60 7.65 -6.34
CA THR A 142 1.79 6.80 -6.31
C THR A 142 1.83 6.07 -4.97
N LEU A 143 2.04 4.76 -4.99
CA LEU A 143 2.44 3.99 -3.82
C LEU A 143 3.94 4.11 -3.63
N LEU A 144 4.35 4.46 -2.41
CA LEU A 144 5.75 4.52 -2.01
C LEU A 144 5.98 3.58 -0.83
N GLU A 145 7.22 3.12 -0.70
CA GLU A 145 7.69 2.31 0.41
C GLU A 145 8.96 2.90 1.03
N PHE A 146 9.15 2.63 2.33
CA PHE A 146 10.34 3.01 3.08
C PHE A 146 10.66 1.90 4.10
N GLY A 147 11.95 1.64 4.35
CA GLY A 147 12.38 0.74 5.42
C GLY A 147 13.47 -0.23 5.01
N TYR A 148 13.58 -1.32 5.80
CA TYR A 148 14.58 -2.38 5.60
C TYR A 148 14.14 -3.45 4.62
N ARG A 149 12.84 -3.51 4.30
CA ARG A 149 12.26 -4.39 3.30
C ARG A 149 11.63 -3.58 2.17
N SER A 150 11.57 -4.19 1.00
CA SER A 150 11.12 -3.55 -0.24
C SER A 150 10.40 -4.55 -1.14
N ILE A 151 9.85 -4.05 -2.24
CA ILE A 151 9.30 -4.87 -3.34
C ILE A 151 10.33 -5.88 -3.86
N ARG A 152 11.64 -5.57 -3.77
CA ARG A 152 12.72 -6.49 -4.20
C ARG A 152 12.78 -7.74 -3.34
N ASP A 153 12.63 -7.62 -2.03
CA ASP A 153 12.58 -8.77 -1.12
C ASP A 153 11.38 -9.67 -1.44
N TYR A 154 10.25 -9.07 -1.79
CA TYR A 154 9.08 -9.81 -2.23
C TYR A 154 9.32 -10.48 -3.60
N GLN A 155 9.95 -9.80 -4.53
CA GLN A 155 10.35 -10.39 -5.81
C GLN A 155 11.31 -11.57 -5.63
N ASP A 156 12.24 -11.51 -4.68
CA ASP A 156 13.16 -12.61 -4.38
C ASP A 156 12.42 -13.80 -3.77
N TYR A 157 11.46 -13.54 -2.88
CA TYR A 157 10.54 -14.58 -2.38
C TYR A 157 9.75 -15.23 -3.53
N VAL A 158 9.13 -14.44 -4.39
CA VAL A 158 8.38 -14.94 -5.56
C VAL A 158 9.29 -15.72 -6.50
N ARG A 159 10.50 -15.24 -6.76
CA ARG A 159 11.52 -15.91 -7.60
C ARG A 159 11.92 -17.27 -7.03
N SER A 160 12.01 -17.40 -5.71
CA SER A 160 12.32 -18.67 -5.04
C SER A 160 11.21 -19.74 -5.23
N ARG A 161 10.01 -19.31 -5.64
CA ARG A 161 8.87 -20.20 -5.95
C ARG A 161 8.73 -20.53 -7.43
N LYS A 162 9.61 -19.97 -8.29
CA LYS A 162 9.57 -20.18 -9.73
C LYS A 162 9.84 -21.63 -10.06
N VAL A 163 9.02 -22.19 -10.96
CA VAL A 163 9.17 -23.53 -11.52
C VAL A 163 9.61 -23.38 -12.99
N GLU A 164 10.51 -24.22 -13.44
CA GLU A 164 10.90 -24.31 -14.85
C GLU A 164 9.69 -24.75 -15.69
N SER A 165 9.50 -24.08 -16.82
CA SER A 165 8.41 -24.35 -17.76
C SER A 165 8.96 -24.38 -19.19
N ALA A 166 8.69 -25.45 -19.91
CA ALA A 166 9.20 -25.66 -21.27
C ALA A 166 8.44 -24.84 -22.31
N ASN A 167 7.11 -24.74 -22.17
CA ASN A 167 6.23 -24.17 -23.19
C ASN A 167 5.83 -22.72 -22.91
N ARG A 168 6.23 -22.16 -21.77
CA ARG A 168 5.84 -20.80 -21.32
C ARG A 168 4.34 -20.59 -21.15
N ASP A 169 3.54 -21.66 -21.04
CA ASP A 169 2.12 -21.59 -20.69
C ASP A 169 1.99 -21.46 -19.16
N ILE A 170 2.22 -20.22 -18.68
CA ILE A 170 2.26 -19.90 -17.27
C ILE A 170 1.08 -19.01 -16.91
N ALA A 171 0.22 -19.51 -16.02
CA ALA A 171 -0.93 -18.77 -15.55
C ALA A 171 -0.75 -18.25 -14.13
N ALA A 172 -1.50 -17.21 -13.78
CA ALA A 172 -1.66 -16.73 -12.41
C ALA A 172 -3.13 -16.62 -12.04
N ILE A 173 -3.41 -16.87 -10.77
CA ILE A 173 -4.70 -16.64 -10.12
C ILE A 173 -4.43 -15.88 -8.82
N VAL A 174 -5.24 -14.89 -8.50
CA VAL A 174 -5.23 -14.22 -7.19
C VAL A 174 -6.56 -14.50 -6.51
N VAL A 175 -6.51 -15.02 -5.29
CA VAL A 175 -7.70 -15.42 -4.54
C VAL A 175 -7.64 -14.93 -3.10
N ASN A 176 -8.79 -14.54 -2.58
CA ASN A 176 -8.96 -14.31 -1.14
C ASN A 176 -9.38 -15.61 -0.42
N CYS A 177 -10.24 -16.41 -1.02
CA CYS A 177 -10.76 -17.69 -0.48
C CYS A 177 -11.32 -17.57 0.94
N ASN A 178 -12.33 -16.74 1.12
CA ASN A 178 -12.93 -16.43 2.42
C ASN A 178 -14.36 -17.00 2.58
N PRO A 179 -14.57 -18.31 2.73
CA PRO A 179 -13.57 -19.40 2.66
C PRO A 179 -13.29 -19.93 1.26
N PHE A 180 -12.44 -20.95 1.15
CA PHE A 180 -12.26 -21.74 -0.08
C PHE A 180 -13.55 -22.46 -0.45
N SER A 181 -13.99 -22.38 -1.70
CA SER A 181 -15.26 -22.89 -2.19
C SER A 181 -15.08 -23.71 -3.46
N TYR A 182 -16.13 -24.45 -3.86
CA TYR A 182 -16.16 -25.16 -5.15
C TYR A 182 -15.93 -24.26 -6.36
N GLY A 183 -16.37 -22.99 -6.31
CA GLY A 183 -16.08 -22.02 -7.36
C GLY A 183 -14.59 -21.71 -7.49
N HIS A 184 -13.89 -21.55 -6.37
CA HIS A 184 -12.44 -21.39 -6.36
C HIS A 184 -11.75 -22.64 -6.90
N GLN A 185 -12.17 -23.81 -6.46
CA GLN A 185 -11.63 -25.08 -6.93
C GLN A 185 -11.81 -25.23 -8.45
N TYR A 186 -13.00 -24.98 -8.97
CA TYR A 186 -13.28 -25.07 -10.40
C TYR A 186 -12.41 -24.11 -11.24
N LEU A 187 -12.23 -22.86 -10.77
CA LEU A 187 -11.36 -21.87 -11.43
C LEU A 187 -9.91 -22.39 -11.51
N ILE A 188 -9.40 -22.91 -10.39
CA ILE A 188 -8.02 -23.37 -10.28
C ILE A 188 -7.80 -24.63 -11.11
N GLU A 189 -8.71 -25.61 -11.05
CA GLU A 189 -8.66 -26.85 -11.85
C GLU A 189 -8.74 -26.55 -13.35
N THR A 190 -9.61 -25.59 -13.74
CA THR A 190 -9.70 -25.12 -15.15
C THR A 190 -8.38 -24.53 -15.61
N ALA A 191 -7.78 -23.65 -14.82
CA ALA A 191 -6.48 -23.08 -15.17
C ALA A 191 -5.37 -24.14 -15.21
N ALA A 192 -5.36 -25.07 -14.25
CA ALA A 192 -4.38 -26.16 -14.16
C ALA A 192 -4.47 -27.11 -15.38
N SER A 193 -5.68 -27.38 -15.89
CA SER A 193 -5.88 -28.23 -17.06
C SER A 193 -5.41 -27.59 -18.39
N GLN A 194 -5.23 -26.26 -18.42
CA GLN A 194 -4.94 -25.49 -19.64
C GLN A 194 -3.53 -24.88 -19.65
N ASN A 195 -2.78 -25.00 -18.56
CA ASN A 195 -1.46 -24.38 -18.45
C ASN A 195 -0.44 -25.36 -17.85
N GLU A 196 0.82 -25.16 -18.18
CA GLU A 196 1.92 -25.97 -17.66
C GLU A 196 2.18 -25.68 -16.18
N VAL A 197 2.09 -24.42 -15.79
CA VAL A 197 2.24 -23.95 -14.41
C VAL A 197 1.17 -22.93 -14.08
N VAL A 198 0.59 -23.06 -12.88
CA VAL A 198 -0.34 -22.09 -12.31
C VAL A 198 0.18 -21.57 -11.00
N TYR A 199 0.48 -20.27 -10.93
CA TYR A 199 0.83 -19.60 -9.70
C TYR A 199 -0.44 -19.06 -9.01
N LEU A 200 -0.75 -19.63 -7.84
CA LEU A 200 -1.92 -19.28 -7.06
C LEU A 200 -1.53 -18.37 -5.89
N PHE A 201 -1.80 -17.08 -6.05
CA PHE A 201 -1.56 -16.08 -5.02
C PHE A 201 -2.72 -16.02 -4.04
N VAL A 202 -2.44 -16.21 -2.75
CA VAL A 202 -3.43 -16.11 -1.68
C VAL A 202 -3.23 -14.78 -0.96
N VAL A 203 -4.27 -13.94 -0.94
CA VAL A 203 -4.27 -12.64 -0.28
C VAL A 203 -4.01 -12.80 1.21
N GLU A 204 -2.99 -12.11 1.75
CA GLU A 204 -2.60 -12.20 3.16
C GLU A 204 -3.40 -11.30 4.08
N GLU A 205 -4.04 -10.28 3.56
CA GLU A 205 -4.76 -9.30 4.38
C GLU A 205 -5.85 -9.92 5.25
N ASP A 206 -5.80 -9.67 6.56
CA ASP A 206 -6.73 -10.21 7.56
C ASP A 206 -7.93 -9.28 7.83
N ARG A 207 -8.54 -8.73 6.77
CA ARG A 207 -9.87 -8.06 6.83
C ARG A 207 -11.02 -9.02 6.52
N SER A 208 -10.72 -10.29 6.42
CA SER A 208 -11.64 -11.37 6.08
C SER A 208 -12.24 -12.01 7.33
N VAL A 209 -13.40 -12.68 7.19
CA VAL A 209 -14.03 -13.45 8.28
C VAL A 209 -13.12 -14.59 8.75
N PHE A 210 -12.43 -15.24 7.81
CA PHE A 210 -11.47 -16.30 8.10
C PHE A 210 -10.05 -15.72 8.11
N PRO A 211 -9.25 -15.94 9.19
CA PRO A 211 -7.86 -15.54 9.27
C PRO A 211 -7.02 -16.10 8.12
N PHE A 212 -5.97 -15.39 7.73
CA PHE A 212 -5.10 -15.82 6.64
C PHE A 212 -4.57 -17.26 6.81
N GLN A 213 -4.16 -17.64 8.01
CA GLN A 213 -3.61 -18.97 8.27
C GLN A 213 -4.60 -20.11 7.95
N ASP A 214 -5.89 -19.90 8.27
CA ASP A 214 -6.93 -20.86 7.96
C ASP A 214 -7.22 -20.91 6.46
N ARG A 215 -7.31 -19.73 5.81
CA ARG A 215 -7.48 -19.62 4.35
C ARG A 215 -6.31 -20.29 3.62
N TRP A 216 -5.08 -20.00 4.04
CA TRP A 216 -3.87 -20.63 3.49
C TRP A 216 -3.89 -22.16 3.58
N LYS A 217 -4.27 -22.69 4.73
CA LYS A 217 -4.40 -24.13 4.96
C LYS A 217 -5.47 -24.75 4.04
N LEU A 218 -6.67 -24.14 4.00
CA LEU A 218 -7.78 -24.64 3.18
C LEU A 218 -7.43 -24.62 1.68
N VAL A 219 -6.77 -23.56 1.21
CA VAL A 219 -6.32 -23.48 -0.19
C VAL A 219 -5.33 -24.60 -0.50
N ASN A 220 -4.29 -24.77 0.33
CA ASN A 220 -3.26 -25.80 0.08
C ASN A 220 -3.86 -27.21 0.10
N GLU A 221 -4.80 -27.49 1.03
CA GLU A 221 -5.50 -28.77 1.04
C GLU A 221 -6.40 -28.95 -0.20
N GLY A 222 -7.09 -27.89 -0.60
CA GLY A 222 -7.99 -27.92 -1.77
C GLY A 222 -7.30 -28.14 -3.10
N VAL A 223 -6.03 -27.71 -3.24
CA VAL A 223 -5.27 -27.83 -4.50
C VAL A 223 -4.18 -28.91 -4.48
N LYS A 224 -4.01 -29.66 -3.39
CA LYS A 224 -2.91 -30.64 -3.23
C LYS A 224 -2.85 -31.74 -4.29
N HIS A 225 -3.98 -32.01 -4.95
CA HIS A 225 -4.08 -33.00 -6.03
C HIS A 225 -3.57 -32.46 -7.37
N LEU A 226 -3.27 -31.14 -7.48
CA LEU A 226 -2.82 -30.49 -8.70
C LEU A 226 -1.31 -30.27 -8.64
N SER A 227 -0.55 -31.10 -9.33
CA SER A 227 0.91 -31.09 -9.29
C SER A 227 1.57 -29.87 -9.94
N ASN A 228 0.84 -29.17 -10.79
CA ASN A 228 1.28 -27.98 -11.52
C ASN A 228 0.78 -26.65 -10.92
N VAL A 229 0.17 -26.69 -9.72
CA VAL A 229 -0.26 -25.50 -8.99
C VAL A 229 0.74 -25.17 -7.89
N VAL A 230 1.29 -23.95 -7.93
CA VAL A 230 2.25 -23.42 -6.94
C VAL A 230 1.58 -22.33 -6.14
N THR A 231 1.34 -22.55 -4.85
CA THR A 231 0.77 -21.55 -3.96
C THR A 231 1.81 -20.55 -3.52
N ILE A 232 1.46 -19.25 -3.57
CA ILE A 232 2.31 -18.11 -3.22
C ILE A 232 1.53 -17.21 -2.27
N LYS A 233 2.18 -16.74 -1.21
CA LYS A 233 1.60 -15.71 -0.33
C LYS A 233 1.59 -14.37 -1.06
N GLY A 234 0.47 -13.63 -0.97
CA GLY A 234 0.30 -12.34 -1.65
C GLY A 234 1.23 -11.25 -1.14
N GLY A 235 1.66 -11.36 0.12
CA GLY A 235 2.46 -10.33 0.76
C GLY A 235 1.72 -8.98 0.81
N PRO A 236 2.44 -7.89 1.06
CA PRO A 236 1.85 -6.56 1.14
C PRO A 236 1.59 -5.91 -0.24
N TYR A 237 1.86 -6.61 -1.35
CA TYR A 237 1.80 -6.05 -2.69
C TYR A 237 0.69 -6.64 -3.57
N VAL A 238 -0.09 -7.57 -3.04
CA VAL A 238 -1.19 -8.20 -3.78
C VAL A 238 -2.48 -8.07 -2.95
N VAL A 239 -3.38 -7.21 -3.39
CA VAL A 239 -4.68 -6.93 -2.74
C VAL A 239 -4.51 -6.74 -1.23
N SER A 240 -3.83 -5.68 -0.83
CA SER A 240 -3.56 -5.40 0.57
C SER A 240 -4.03 -4.00 0.97
N GLY A 241 -4.02 -3.67 2.28
CA GLY A 241 -4.25 -2.31 2.76
C GLY A 241 -3.22 -1.32 2.22
N ALA A 242 -2.03 -1.82 1.85
CA ALA A 242 -1.02 -1.06 1.17
C ALA A 242 -1.37 -0.78 -0.30
N THR A 243 -2.20 -1.55 -0.96
CA THR A 243 -2.62 -1.31 -2.35
C THR A 243 -4.00 -0.64 -2.47
N PHE A 244 -4.70 -0.39 -1.34
CA PHE A 244 -6.09 0.11 -1.32
C PHE A 244 -6.29 1.30 -0.37
N PRO A 245 -5.89 2.54 -0.74
CA PRO A 245 -6.03 3.72 0.10
C PRO A 245 -7.45 4.32 0.07
N SER A 246 -8.38 3.76 0.82
CA SER A 246 -9.79 4.20 0.85
C SER A 246 -10.00 5.65 1.30
N TYR A 247 -9.08 6.24 2.06
CA TYR A 247 -9.22 7.58 2.64
C TYR A 247 -8.92 8.74 1.68
N PHE A 248 -8.27 8.49 0.53
CA PHE A 248 -7.94 9.53 -0.46
C PHE A 248 -9.13 9.94 -1.34
N LEU A 249 -10.19 9.17 -1.36
CA LEU A 249 -11.09 9.10 -2.52
C LEU A 249 -12.51 9.62 -2.24
N GLN A 250 -12.69 10.49 -1.27
CA GLN A 250 -14.02 10.89 -0.79
C GLN A 250 -14.82 11.84 -1.70
N LYS A 251 -14.18 12.44 -2.68
CA LYS A 251 -14.87 13.26 -3.69
C LYS A 251 -15.23 12.48 -4.95
N GLU A 252 -14.78 11.23 -5.03
CA GLU A 252 -15.02 10.35 -6.16
C GLU A 252 -16.18 9.39 -5.88
N SER A 253 -16.82 8.90 -6.92
CA SER A 253 -17.82 7.85 -6.76
C SER A 253 -17.17 6.58 -6.21
N ILE A 254 -17.95 5.73 -5.52
CA ILE A 254 -17.47 4.42 -5.03
C ILE A 254 -16.85 3.61 -6.18
N ASP A 255 -17.42 3.71 -7.37
CA ASP A 255 -16.95 3.00 -8.57
C ASP A 255 -15.59 3.51 -9.03
N ASP A 256 -15.33 4.83 -8.99
CA ASP A 256 -14.03 5.40 -9.33
C ASP A 256 -12.97 4.98 -8.31
N VAL A 257 -13.34 4.94 -7.02
CA VAL A 257 -12.46 4.45 -5.94
C VAL A 257 -12.02 3.02 -6.22
N ILE A 258 -12.97 2.12 -6.46
CA ILE A 258 -12.70 0.70 -6.72
C ILE A 258 -11.84 0.55 -7.99
N ARG A 259 -12.17 1.28 -9.06
CA ARG A 259 -11.41 1.22 -10.31
C ARG A 259 -9.95 1.62 -10.13
N ASN A 260 -9.72 2.73 -9.45
CA ASN A 260 -8.38 3.28 -9.27
C ASN A 260 -7.50 2.41 -8.35
N GLN A 261 -8.10 1.84 -7.31
CA GLN A 261 -7.43 0.87 -6.43
C GLN A 261 -7.04 -0.39 -7.21
N THR A 262 -7.94 -0.86 -8.06
CA THR A 262 -7.70 -2.01 -8.91
C THR A 262 -6.59 -1.75 -9.92
N GLU A 263 -6.55 -0.55 -10.54
CA GLU A 263 -5.47 -0.17 -11.46
C GLU A 263 -4.10 -0.22 -10.79
N LEU A 264 -3.97 0.27 -9.56
CA LEU A 264 -2.69 0.22 -8.84
C LEU A 264 -2.25 -1.22 -8.58
N ASP A 265 -3.15 -2.07 -8.05
CA ASP A 265 -2.85 -3.48 -7.77
C ASP A 265 -2.45 -4.24 -9.04
N VAL A 266 -3.19 -4.04 -10.13
CA VAL A 266 -2.87 -4.64 -11.44
C VAL A 266 -1.53 -4.11 -11.96
N THR A 267 -1.25 -2.82 -11.81
CA THR A 267 0.02 -2.21 -12.23
C THR A 267 1.21 -2.80 -11.44
N ILE A 268 1.08 -2.92 -10.12
CA ILE A 268 2.12 -3.54 -9.27
C ILE A 268 2.35 -5.00 -9.70
N PHE A 269 1.26 -5.75 -9.87
CA PHE A 269 1.35 -7.15 -10.29
C PHE A 269 2.04 -7.30 -11.66
N ALA A 270 1.63 -6.49 -12.63
CA ALA A 270 2.18 -6.51 -13.99
C ALA A 270 3.65 -6.09 -14.04
N ALA A 271 4.02 -5.04 -13.30
CA ALA A 271 5.37 -4.51 -13.32
C ALA A 271 6.37 -5.34 -12.51
N HIS A 272 5.95 -5.90 -11.38
CA HIS A 272 6.87 -6.49 -10.41
C HIS A 272 6.77 -8.01 -10.26
N ILE A 273 5.65 -8.64 -10.60
CA ILE A 273 5.42 -10.08 -10.38
C ILE A 273 5.46 -10.84 -11.70
N VAL A 274 4.72 -10.36 -12.70
CA VAL A 274 4.65 -10.99 -14.03
C VAL A 274 6.03 -11.28 -14.63
N PRO A 275 7.00 -10.33 -14.67
CA PRO A 275 8.31 -10.58 -15.26
C PRO A 275 9.14 -11.60 -14.47
N VAL A 276 8.98 -11.67 -13.15
CA VAL A 276 9.76 -12.58 -12.29
C VAL A 276 9.41 -14.03 -12.57
N LEU A 277 8.11 -14.32 -12.71
CA LEU A 277 7.59 -15.67 -12.92
C LEU A 277 7.41 -16.03 -14.40
N GLY A 278 7.39 -15.05 -15.30
CA GLY A 278 7.10 -15.25 -16.71
C GLY A 278 5.63 -15.54 -16.99
N ILE A 279 4.73 -14.96 -16.19
CA ILE A 279 3.29 -15.16 -16.33
C ILE A 279 2.81 -14.62 -17.67
N THR A 280 2.02 -15.42 -18.40
CA THR A 280 1.47 -15.07 -19.71
C THR A 280 -0.05 -14.90 -19.70
N ARG A 281 -0.73 -15.43 -18.67
CA ARG A 281 -2.19 -15.38 -18.54
C ARG A 281 -2.59 -15.17 -17.09
N ARG A 282 -3.68 -14.44 -16.86
CA ARG A 282 -4.32 -14.35 -15.54
C ARG A 282 -5.75 -14.85 -15.63
N TYR A 283 -6.10 -15.81 -14.79
CA TYR A 283 -7.46 -16.34 -14.68
C TYR A 283 -8.20 -15.61 -13.57
N VAL A 284 -9.45 -15.30 -13.84
CA VAL A 284 -10.34 -14.60 -12.90
C VAL A 284 -11.71 -15.26 -12.89
N GLY A 285 -12.31 -15.28 -11.72
CA GLY A 285 -13.71 -15.72 -11.58
C GLY A 285 -14.67 -14.65 -12.09
N THR A 286 -15.78 -15.08 -12.67
CA THR A 286 -16.91 -14.19 -12.94
C THR A 286 -17.79 -14.14 -11.70
N GLU A 287 -17.67 -13.07 -10.90
CA GLU A 287 -18.55 -12.82 -9.76
C GLU A 287 -19.52 -11.68 -10.13
N PRO A 288 -20.73 -12.01 -10.64
CA PRO A 288 -21.65 -10.98 -11.14
C PRO A 288 -22.17 -10.05 -10.03
N TYR A 289 -22.03 -10.44 -8.77
CA TYR A 289 -22.52 -9.69 -7.62
C TYR A 289 -21.45 -8.88 -6.88
N SER A 290 -20.18 -8.96 -7.31
CA SER A 290 -19.06 -8.22 -6.71
C SER A 290 -18.62 -7.06 -7.61
N PRO A 291 -18.92 -5.79 -7.27
CA PRO A 291 -18.41 -4.62 -8.00
C PRO A 291 -16.89 -4.59 -8.08
N THR A 292 -16.21 -4.99 -7.00
CA THR A 292 -14.75 -5.05 -6.94
C THR A 292 -14.19 -6.05 -7.96
N THR A 293 -14.75 -7.27 -8.04
CA THR A 293 -14.33 -8.28 -9.04
C THR A 293 -14.60 -7.82 -10.47
N GLN A 294 -15.72 -7.12 -10.72
CA GLN A 294 -16.01 -6.55 -12.03
C GLN A 294 -14.97 -5.49 -12.42
N ALA A 295 -14.58 -4.61 -11.49
CA ALA A 295 -13.55 -3.60 -11.73
C ALA A 295 -12.18 -4.24 -12.03
N TYR A 296 -11.80 -5.29 -11.28
CA TYR A 296 -10.60 -6.09 -11.58
C TYR A 296 -10.63 -6.70 -12.98
N ASN A 297 -11.75 -7.31 -13.34
CA ASN A 297 -11.92 -7.93 -14.67
C ASN A 297 -11.86 -6.88 -15.81
N ALA A 298 -12.28 -5.65 -15.55
CA ALA A 298 -12.19 -4.55 -16.53
C ALA A 298 -10.75 -4.00 -16.63
N ALA A 299 -10.04 -3.81 -15.52
CA ALA A 299 -8.68 -3.29 -15.51
C ALA A 299 -7.62 -4.26 -16.10
N MET A 300 -7.94 -5.54 -16.18
CA MET A 300 -7.04 -6.57 -16.76
C MET A 300 -7.22 -6.78 -18.26
N LYS A 301 -8.17 -6.11 -18.92
CA LYS A 301 -8.37 -6.16 -20.37
C LYS A 301 -7.51 -5.14 -21.09
#